data_e1c82d9146ad3297ac56ca09066e9e60
#
_entry.id   e1c82d9146ad3297ac56ca09066e9e60
#
_cell.length_a   1.000
_cell.length_b   1.000
_cell.length_c   1.000
_cell.angle_alpha   90.00
_cell.angle_beta   90.00
_cell.angle_gamma   90.00
#
_symmetry.space_group_name_H-M   'P 1'
#
loop_
_entity.id
_entity.type
_entity.pdbx_description
1 polymer ?
#
loop_
_entity_poly.entity_id
_entity_poly.type
_entity_poly.pdbx_seq_one_letter_code
_entity_poly.pdbx_strand_id
1 'polypeptide(L)'
;DIDLATLGLEAQTLFDASMSDYMDDNHDELDGHTQQVLAALVAGGSSGGARPKAQIYMPAGEIQHCRTFAQPRDEAWLIKFTSKNLALGHEEGLCEAVYLQMAEQAKCQPPVWQLIEAPPTSGASAWLALKRFDYVTEQADLGRKRSAGRLHMHSACGLLDADFRTPSLDYIDLIKASRQLCKSPAAGQLQFRRAVFNLLSSNQDDHSKNWAFLQADDGQWDPAPFYDVTYSPHPFNEHATAFGGYGKAPPLKVMQKLATSAGFANWHDARQVIEEVAEAISQFTYLAQQQGISKTTVSAIAKILELRKQENAALFQ
;
A
#
# COMPACT_ATOMS: atom_id res chain seq x y z
N ASP A 1 -22.68 16.14 -2.95
CA ASP A 1 -21.98 15.16 -2.09
C ASP A 1 -22.49 13.76 -2.45
N ILE A 2 -21.62 12.75 -2.34
CA ILE A 2 -21.95 11.35 -2.59
C ILE A 2 -22.18 10.65 -1.26
N ASP A 3 -23.19 9.78 -1.20
CA ASP A 3 -23.30 8.83 -0.09
C ASP A 3 -22.27 7.71 -0.22
N LEU A 4 -21.29 7.72 0.68
CA LEU A 4 -20.19 6.76 0.67
C LEU A 4 -20.67 5.32 0.92
N ALA A 5 -21.74 5.14 1.71
CA ALA A 5 -22.30 3.82 1.96
C ALA A 5 -22.86 3.21 0.66
N THR A 6 -23.64 3.99 -0.09
CA THR A 6 -24.16 3.58 -1.39
C THR A 6 -23.02 3.30 -2.38
N LEU A 7 -22.05 4.19 -2.48
CA LEU A 7 -20.87 4.00 -3.35
C LEU A 7 -20.16 2.68 -3.05
N GLY A 8 -19.94 2.36 -1.77
CA GLY A 8 -19.24 1.15 -1.38
C GLY A 8 -20.03 -0.13 -1.66
N LEU A 9 -21.34 -0.11 -1.42
CA LEU A 9 -22.21 -1.26 -1.72
C LEU A 9 -22.31 -1.54 -3.22
N GLU A 10 -22.39 -0.51 -4.06
CA GLU A 10 -22.39 -0.67 -5.50
C GLU A 10 -21.03 -1.12 -6.03
N ALA A 11 -19.92 -0.59 -5.49
CA ALA A 11 -18.58 -1.05 -5.81
C ALA A 11 -18.40 -2.55 -5.51
N GLN A 12 -18.89 -3.00 -4.36
CA GLN A 12 -18.89 -4.41 -3.98
C GLN A 12 -19.73 -5.25 -4.94
N THR A 13 -20.94 -4.81 -5.28
CA THR A 13 -21.84 -5.51 -6.20
C THR A 13 -21.21 -5.67 -7.58
N LEU A 14 -20.62 -4.60 -8.13
CA LEU A 14 -19.94 -4.64 -9.42
C LEU A 14 -18.71 -5.55 -9.40
N PHE A 15 -17.94 -5.53 -8.32
CA PHE A 15 -16.79 -6.43 -8.16
C PHE A 15 -17.25 -7.89 -8.09
N ASP A 16 -18.26 -8.21 -7.29
CA ASP A 16 -18.77 -9.57 -7.14
C ASP A 16 -19.39 -10.08 -8.45
N ALA A 17 -20.06 -9.21 -9.23
CA ALA A 17 -20.58 -9.54 -10.55
C ALA A 17 -19.47 -9.84 -11.58
N SER A 18 -18.37 -9.09 -11.54
CA SER A 18 -17.22 -9.33 -12.42
C SER A 18 -16.47 -10.62 -12.13
N MET A 19 -16.58 -11.14 -10.90
CA MET A 19 -16.00 -12.43 -10.49
C MET A 19 -16.88 -13.63 -10.83
N SER A 20 -18.21 -13.39 -11.07
CA SER A 20 -19.15 -14.39 -11.53
C SER A 20 -19.34 -14.27 -13.02
N ASP A 21 -18.63 -14.85 -13.89
CA ASP A 21 -18.61 -14.82 -15.37
C ASP A 21 -19.96 -14.60 -16.14
N TYR A 22 -20.86 -13.80 -15.61
CA TYR A 22 -22.16 -13.46 -16.17
C TYR A 22 -22.37 -11.95 -16.26
N MET A 23 -21.88 -11.37 -17.33
CA MET A 23 -22.38 -10.10 -17.84
C MET A 23 -23.55 -10.41 -18.78
N ASP A 24 -24.78 -10.25 -18.28
CA ASP A 24 -25.94 -10.18 -19.15
C ASP A 24 -26.03 -8.78 -19.76
N ASP A 25 -26.12 -8.69 -21.10
CA ASP A 25 -26.14 -7.46 -21.91
C ASP A 25 -27.46 -6.69 -21.74
N ASN A 26 -27.71 -6.07 -20.60
CA ASN A 26 -28.83 -5.12 -20.47
C ASN A 26 -28.28 -3.76 -20.01
N HIS A 27 -28.02 -2.92 -21.02
CA HIS A 27 -27.78 -1.49 -20.82
C HIS A 27 -29.08 -0.72 -20.77
N ASP A 28 -29.74 -0.65 -19.61
CA ASP A 28 -30.70 0.40 -19.34
C ASP A 28 -29.98 1.73 -19.10
N GLU A 29 -30.56 2.85 -19.52
CA GLU A 29 -30.00 4.20 -19.30
C GLU A 29 -29.78 4.40 -17.80
N LEU A 30 -28.52 4.55 -17.39
CA LEU A 30 -28.10 4.76 -16.01
C LEU A 30 -28.54 6.15 -15.54
N ASP A 31 -29.13 6.23 -14.37
CA ASP A 31 -29.47 7.52 -13.76
C ASP A 31 -28.20 8.32 -13.38
N GLY A 32 -28.40 9.62 -13.10
CA GLY A 32 -27.25 10.52 -12.81
C GLY A 32 -26.43 10.12 -11.57
N HIS A 33 -27.07 9.46 -10.60
CA HIS A 33 -26.37 8.96 -9.39
C HIS A 33 -25.48 7.76 -9.74
N THR A 34 -26.00 6.80 -10.49
CA THR A 34 -25.24 5.63 -10.96
C THR A 34 -24.07 6.05 -11.84
N GLN A 35 -24.24 7.08 -12.69
CA GLN A 35 -23.13 7.63 -13.48
C GLN A 35 -22.01 8.23 -12.61
N GLN A 36 -22.34 8.92 -11.52
CA GLN A 36 -21.35 9.48 -10.58
C GLN A 36 -20.59 8.37 -9.85
N VAL A 37 -21.30 7.33 -9.41
CA VAL A 37 -20.70 6.15 -8.78
C VAL A 37 -19.72 5.47 -9.73
N LEU A 38 -20.14 5.21 -10.96
CA LEU A 38 -19.27 4.62 -11.98
C LEU A 38 -18.05 5.49 -12.28
N ALA A 39 -18.19 6.80 -12.32
CA ALA A 39 -17.07 7.71 -12.53
C ALA A 39 -16.04 7.60 -11.39
N ALA A 40 -16.47 7.52 -10.13
CA ALA A 40 -15.59 7.33 -8.99
C ALA A 40 -14.88 5.97 -9.01
N LEU A 41 -15.60 4.91 -9.40
CA LEU A 41 -15.03 3.56 -9.52
C LEU A 41 -14.03 3.46 -10.66
N VAL A 42 -14.32 4.06 -11.81
CA VAL A 42 -13.38 4.12 -12.95
C VAL A 42 -12.13 4.89 -12.57
N ALA A 43 -12.26 6.04 -11.90
CA ALA A 43 -11.13 6.82 -11.41
C ALA A 43 -10.28 6.03 -10.39
N GLY A 44 -10.94 5.30 -9.49
CA GLY A 44 -10.28 4.40 -8.53
C GLY A 44 -9.58 3.23 -9.23
N GLY A 45 -10.22 2.62 -10.20
CA GLY A 45 -9.68 1.50 -11.00
C GLY A 45 -8.42 1.87 -11.77
N SER A 46 -8.26 3.12 -12.19
CA SER A 46 -7.03 3.61 -12.84
C SER A 46 -5.79 3.56 -11.93
N SER A 47 -6.00 3.46 -10.62
CA SER A 47 -4.92 3.34 -9.63
C SER A 47 -4.30 1.94 -9.55
N GLY A 48 -4.77 0.97 -10.34
CA GLY A 48 -4.30 -0.42 -10.35
C GLY A 48 -4.81 -1.27 -9.18
N GLY A 49 -4.49 -2.57 -9.18
CA GLY A 49 -4.82 -3.52 -8.13
C GLY A 49 -6.20 -4.17 -8.25
N ALA A 50 -6.37 -5.35 -7.63
CA ALA A 50 -7.52 -6.25 -7.80
C ALA A 50 -8.73 -5.96 -6.90
N ARG A 51 -8.62 -5.05 -5.94
CA ARG A 51 -9.70 -4.75 -4.97
C ARG A 51 -10.63 -3.65 -5.48
N PRO A 52 -11.93 -3.72 -5.14
CA PRO A 52 -12.85 -2.64 -5.47
C PRO A 52 -12.44 -1.35 -4.74
N LYS A 53 -12.36 -0.25 -5.47
CA LYS A 53 -11.88 1.03 -4.93
C LYS A 53 -12.50 2.21 -5.66
N ALA A 54 -12.58 3.35 -4.98
CA ALA A 54 -13.02 4.60 -5.56
C ALA A 54 -12.11 5.76 -5.15
N GLN A 55 -11.88 6.68 -6.07
CA GLN A 55 -11.25 7.95 -5.74
C GLN A 55 -12.33 8.98 -5.42
N ILE A 56 -12.18 9.61 -4.27
CA ILE A 56 -13.05 10.67 -3.80
C ILE A 56 -12.26 11.90 -3.40
N TYR A 57 -12.95 13.02 -3.28
CA TYR A 57 -12.43 14.29 -2.78
C TYR A 57 -13.27 14.77 -1.63
N MET A 58 -12.65 15.31 -0.59
CA MET A 58 -13.35 15.84 0.58
C MET A 58 -12.53 16.91 1.28
N PRO A 59 -13.17 17.85 1.98
CA PRO A 59 -12.46 18.73 2.91
C PRO A 59 -11.74 17.91 3.98
N ALA A 60 -10.65 18.43 4.50
CA ALA A 60 -9.86 17.72 5.50
C ALA A 60 -10.72 17.34 6.74
N GLY A 61 -10.79 16.04 7.03
CA GLY A 61 -11.54 15.51 8.17
C GLY A 61 -13.06 15.43 8.00
N GLU A 62 -13.61 15.79 6.82
CA GLU A 62 -15.05 15.86 6.59
C GLU A 62 -15.55 14.79 5.60
N ILE A 63 -15.40 13.50 5.98
CA ILE A 63 -15.76 12.36 5.12
C ILE A 63 -17.23 12.38 4.66
N GLN A 64 -18.13 12.97 5.44
CA GLN A 64 -19.54 13.13 5.10
C GLN A 64 -19.79 14.06 3.90
N HIS A 65 -18.79 14.86 3.52
CA HIS A 65 -18.85 15.77 2.37
C HIS A 65 -18.00 15.29 1.19
N CYS A 66 -17.91 13.98 1.01
CA CYS A 66 -17.16 13.41 -0.11
C CYS A 66 -17.89 13.61 -1.46
N ARG A 67 -17.10 13.75 -2.51
CA ARG A 67 -17.56 13.98 -3.89
C ARG A 67 -16.60 13.34 -4.92
N THR A 68 -17.06 13.22 -6.15
CA THR A 68 -16.28 12.63 -7.26
C THR A 68 -15.36 13.61 -7.97
N PHE A 69 -15.47 14.90 -7.70
CA PHE A 69 -14.67 15.96 -8.30
C PHE A 69 -14.08 16.86 -7.23
N ALA A 70 -12.87 17.34 -7.48
CA ALA A 70 -12.17 18.21 -6.54
C ALA A 70 -12.77 19.62 -6.48
N GLN A 71 -12.93 20.13 -5.28
CA GLN A 71 -13.12 21.56 -5.01
C GLN A 71 -11.85 22.16 -4.38
N PRO A 72 -11.70 23.50 -4.38
CA PRO A 72 -10.59 24.13 -3.72
C PRO A 72 -10.45 23.66 -2.26
N ARG A 73 -9.23 23.29 -1.85
CA ARG A 73 -8.86 22.76 -0.52
C ARG A 73 -9.32 21.33 -0.24
N ASP A 74 -9.95 20.63 -1.18
CA ASP A 74 -10.23 19.22 -0.98
C ASP A 74 -8.95 18.39 -0.98
N GLU A 75 -8.95 17.36 -0.16
CA GLU A 75 -7.98 16.28 -0.19
C GLU A 75 -8.49 15.18 -1.12
N ALA A 76 -7.58 14.56 -1.87
CA ALA A 76 -7.90 13.38 -2.67
C ALA A 76 -7.64 12.11 -1.84
N TRP A 77 -8.60 11.21 -1.81
CA TRP A 77 -8.56 9.96 -1.09
C TRP A 77 -8.91 8.78 -1.97
N LEU A 78 -8.28 7.65 -1.73
CA LEU A 78 -8.60 6.37 -2.35
C LEU A 78 -9.27 5.49 -1.28
N ILE A 79 -10.54 5.15 -1.51
CA ILE A 79 -11.27 4.24 -0.63
C ILE A 79 -11.16 2.84 -1.19
N LYS A 80 -10.69 1.89 -0.38
CA LYS A 80 -10.63 0.47 -0.70
C LYS A 80 -11.80 -0.24 -0.02
N PHE A 81 -12.73 -0.73 -0.82
CA PHE A 81 -13.87 -1.52 -0.35
C PHE A 81 -13.49 -2.99 -0.19
N THR A 82 -14.38 -3.77 0.37
CA THR A 82 -14.16 -5.20 0.60
C THR A 82 -15.22 -6.05 -0.07
N SER A 83 -14.95 -7.35 -0.22
CA SER A 83 -15.87 -8.34 -0.71
C SER A 83 -15.58 -9.68 -0.02
N LYS A 84 -16.61 -10.52 0.14
CA LYS A 84 -16.46 -11.89 0.62
C LYS A 84 -15.54 -12.75 -0.28
N ASN A 85 -15.36 -12.34 -1.53
CA ASN A 85 -14.55 -13.05 -2.54
C ASN A 85 -13.05 -12.69 -2.49
N LEU A 86 -12.65 -11.74 -1.63
CA LEU A 86 -11.24 -11.45 -1.39
C LEU A 86 -10.61 -12.51 -0.49
N ALA A 87 -9.28 -12.62 -0.52
CA ALA A 87 -8.52 -13.64 0.23
C ALA A 87 -8.81 -13.61 1.74
N LEU A 88 -8.92 -12.42 2.34
CA LEU A 88 -9.32 -12.22 3.74
C LEU A 88 -10.79 -11.75 3.86
N GLY A 89 -11.57 -11.85 2.78
CA GLY A 89 -12.96 -11.42 2.77
C GLY A 89 -13.12 -9.96 3.19
N HIS A 90 -14.08 -9.71 4.08
CA HIS A 90 -14.35 -8.37 4.60
C HIS A 90 -13.32 -7.85 5.61
N GLU A 91 -12.36 -8.67 6.03
CA GLU A 91 -11.27 -8.26 6.92
C GLU A 91 -10.04 -7.65 6.19
N GLU A 92 -10.04 -7.65 4.86
CA GLU A 92 -8.94 -7.11 4.04
C GLU A 92 -8.55 -5.68 4.42
N GLY A 93 -9.53 -4.79 4.57
CA GLY A 93 -9.28 -3.40 4.94
C GLY A 93 -8.67 -3.24 6.33
N LEU A 94 -9.15 -4.01 7.30
CA LEU A 94 -8.63 -4.02 8.67
C LEU A 94 -7.20 -4.58 8.70
N CYS A 95 -6.93 -5.64 7.95
CA CYS A 95 -5.61 -6.24 7.87
C CYS A 95 -4.60 -5.26 7.27
N GLU A 96 -4.94 -4.59 6.16
CA GLU A 96 -4.07 -3.56 5.58
C GLU A 96 -3.84 -2.39 6.55
N ALA A 97 -4.85 -1.96 7.30
CA ALA A 97 -4.70 -0.93 8.34
C ALA A 97 -3.70 -1.36 9.43
N VAL A 98 -3.73 -2.60 9.88
CA VAL A 98 -2.74 -3.15 10.83
C VAL A 98 -1.34 -3.14 10.24
N TYR A 99 -1.19 -3.52 8.96
CA TYR A 99 0.09 -3.50 8.25
C TYR A 99 0.63 -2.08 8.11
N LEU A 100 -0.22 -1.10 7.84
CA LEU A 100 0.17 0.32 7.80
C LEU A 100 0.62 0.82 9.17
N GLN A 101 -0.04 0.41 10.26
CA GLN A 101 0.42 0.70 11.62
C GLN A 101 1.79 0.10 11.92
N MET A 102 2.00 -1.17 11.58
CA MET A 102 3.31 -1.81 11.75
C MET A 102 4.38 -1.12 10.89
N ALA A 103 4.06 -0.75 9.64
CA ALA A 103 4.96 -0.03 8.75
C ALA A 103 5.34 1.36 9.29
N GLU A 104 4.41 2.05 9.96
CA GLU A 104 4.68 3.31 10.65
C GLU A 104 5.62 3.10 11.83
N GLN A 105 5.35 2.13 12.70
CA GLN A 105 6.23 1.76 13.82
C GLN A 105 7.62 1.33 13.35
N ALA A 106 7.69 0.62 12.22
CA ALA A 106 8.94 0.24 11.55
C ALA A 106 9.64 1.40 10.83
N LYS A 107 9.12 2.61 10.88
CA LYS A 107 9.65 3.81 10.18
C LYS A 107 9.75 3.65 8.66
N CYS A 108 8.84 2.86 8.06
CA CYS A 108 8.78 2.61 6.62
C CYS A 108 8.08 3.74 5.85
N GLN A 109 7.54 4.75 6.52
CA GLN A 109 6.85 5.90 5.93
C GLN A 109 5.66 5.50 5.05
N PRO A 110 4.59 4.88 5.60
CA PRO A 110 3.36 4.60 4.87
C PRO A 110 2.61 5.90 4.54
N PRO A 111 1.63 5.86 3.61
CA PRO A 111 0.75 7.01 3.37
C PRO A 111 -0.15 7.27 4.58
N VAL A 112 -0.71 8.47 4.65
CA VAL A 112 -1.76 8.80 5.62
C VAL A 112 -2.99 7.96 5.32
N TRP A 113 -3.58 7.35 6.34
CA TRP A 113 -4.71 6.46 6.23
C TRP A 113 -5.71 6.65 7.37
N GLN A 114 -6.94 6.21 7.14
CA GLN A 114 -7.96 6.10 8.18
C GLN A 114 -8.91 4.96 7.86
N LEU A 115 -9.58 4.42 8.88
CA LEU A 115 -10.72 3.52 8.72
C LEU A 115 -12.00 4.33 8.71
N ILE A 116 -12.92 3.96 7.82
CA ILE A 116 -14.25 4.55 7.66
C ILE A 116 -15.26 3.48 8.01
N GLU A 117 -16.21 3.78 8.88
CA GLU A 117 -17.27 2.86 9.24
C GLU A 117 -18.04 2.42 7.98
N ALA A 118 -18.17 1.12 7.80
CA ALA A 118 -18.91 0.54 6.68
C ALA A 118 -20.36 0.25 7.11
N PRO A 119 -21.35 0.35 6.19
CA PRO A 119 -22.72 0.01 6.52
C PRO A 119 -22.83 -1.48 6.87
N PRO A 120 -23.66 -1.87 7.84
CA PRO A 120 -23.79 -3.27 8.28
C PRO A 120 -24.12 -4.24 7.14
N THR A 121 -24.83 -3.76 6.12
CA THR A 121 -25.20 -4.54 4.93
C THR A 121 -24.02 -4.89 4.03
N SER A 122 -22.87 -4.21 4.18
CA SER A 122 -21.64 -4.51 3.40
C SER A 122 -20.93 -5.80 3.84
N GLY A 123 -21.21 -6.27 5.06
CA GLY A 123 -20.49 -7.38 5.69
C GLY A 123 -19.13 -6.99 6.31
N ALA A 124 -18.65 -5.77 6.07
CA ALA A 124 -17.43 -5.23 6.69
C ALA A 124 -17.78 -4.33 7.88
N SER A 125 -16.89 -4.26 8.87
CA SER A 125 -16.99 -3.27 9.95
C SER A 125 -16.46 -1.90 9.55
N ALA A 126 -15.44 -1.89 8.69
CA ALA A 126 -14.83 -0.66 8.19
C ALA A 126 -14.20 -0.86 6.81
N TRP A 127 -14.07 0.24 6.08
CA TRP A 127 -13.30 0.36 4.84
C TRP A 127 -12.04 1.18 5.07
N LEU A 128 -10.99 0.89 4.31
CA LEU A 128 -9.73 1.61 4.38
C LEU A 128 -9.73 2.79 3.42
N ALA A 129 -9.43 3.97 3.93
CA ALA A 129 -9.18 5.18 3.15
C ALA A 129 -7.70 5.54 3.20
N LEU A 130 -7.11 5.80 2.03
CA LEU A 130 -5.72 6.21 1.86
C LEU A 130 -5.69 7.60 1.23
N LYS A 131 -5.03 8.55 1.89
CA LYS A 131 -4.83 9.88 1.32
C LYS A 131 -3.85 9.80 0.13
N ARG A 132 -4.25 10.38 -1.00
CA ARG A 132 -3.38 10.47 -2.17
C ARG A 132 -2.20 11.39 -1.86
N PHE A 133 -1.00 10.85 -1.90
CA PHE A 133 0.24 11.57 -1.61
C PHE A 133 0.80 12.36 -2.81
N ASP A 134 0.30 12.08 -4.01
CA ASP A 134 0.64 12.81 -5.24
C ASP A 134 -0.23 14.07 -5.45
N TYR A 135 -1.27 14.28 -4.64
CA TYR A 135 -2.08 15.50 -4.65
C TYR A 135 -1.57 16.50 -3.60
N VAL A 136 -1.41 17.75 -4.04
CA VAL A 136 -1.08 18.88 -3.17
C VAL A 136 -2.33 19.73 -3.03
N THR A 137 -2.83 19.87 -1.80
CA THR A 137 -3.91 20.80 -1.49
C THR A 137 -3.39 22.23 -1.36
N GLU A 138 -4.24 23.20 -1.66
CA GLU A 138 -3.93 24.61 -1.40
C GLU A 138 -3.69 24.82 0.10
N GLN A 139 -2.45 25.12 0.48
CA GLN A 139 -2.11 25.48 1.85
C GLN A 139 -1.76 26.97 1.93
N ALA A 140 -2.47 27.68 2.79
CA ALA A 140 -2.10 29.01 3.19
C ALA A 140 -1.12 28.91 4.38
N ASP A 141 0.16 28.70 4.11
CA ASP A 141 1.16 28.64 5.18
C ASP A 141 2.12 29.79 5.04
N LEU A 142 2.25 30.60 6.12
CA LEU A 142 3.28 31.63 6.36
C LEU A 142 3.61 32.54 5.17
N GLY A 143 2.56 33.00 4.44
CA GLY A 143 2.72 34.03 3.39
C GLY A 143 3.13 33.50 2.01
N ARG A 144 3.26 32.19 1.80
CA ARG A 144 3.40 31.55 0.49
C ARG A 144 2.15 30.74 0.17
N LYS A 145 1.39 31.18 -0.83
CA LYS A 145 0.32 30.37 -1.40
C LYS A 145 0.96 29.24 -2.20
N ARG A 146 0.84 28.01 -1.71
CA ARG A 146 1.10 26.83 -2.54
C ARG A 146 -0.20 26.54 -3.28
N SER A 147 -0.19 26.65 -4.60
CA SER A 147 -1.35 26.30 -5.42
C SER A 147 -1.64 24.81 -5.34
N ALA A 148 -2.91 24.43 -5.37
CA ALA A 148 -3.32 23.05 -5.51
C ALA A 148 -2.76 22.46 -6.81
N GLY A 149 -2.34 21.19 -6.77
CA GLY A 149 -1.73 20.54 -7.93
C GLY A 149 -1.43 19.08 -7.70
N ARG A 150 -0.61 18.52 -8.57
CA ARG A 150 -0.11 17.15 -8.46
C ARG A 150 1.41 17.15 -8.53
N LEU A 151 2.03 16.29 -7.73
CA LEU A 151 3.43 15.94 -7.88
C LEU A 151 3.58 14.95 -9.03
N HIS A 152 4.66 15.07 -9.78
CA HIS A 152 5.01 14.06 -10.76
C HIS A 152 5.38 12.76 -10.02
N MET A 153 4.72 11.68 -10.39
CA MET A 153 4.95 10.35 -9.81
C MET A 153 5.43 9.39 -10.88
N HIS A 154 6.49 8.65 -10.59
CA HIS A 154 7.03 7.62 -11.47
C HIS A 154 7.24 6.32 -10.72
N SER A 155 6.64 5.24 -11.20
CA SER A 155 6.85 3.91 -10.60
C SER A 155 8.19 3.31 -10.99
N ALA A 156 8.72 2.40 -10.18
CA ALA A 156 9.90 1.62 -10.54
C ALA A 156 9.66 0.78 -11.80
N CYS A 157 8.43 0.32 -12.01
CA CYS A 157 8.03 -0.37 -13.24
C CYS A 157 8.34 0.48 -14.49
N GLY A 158 7.91 1.74 -14.52
CA GLY A 158 8.18 2.63 -15.63
C GLY A 158 9.63 3.14 -15.68
N LEU A 159 10.23 3.42 -14.52
CA LEU A 159 11.57 3.98 -14.42
C LEU A 159 12.66 2.97 -14.85
N LEU A 160 12.49 1.70 -14.50
CA LEU A 160 13.49 0.65 -14.72
C LEU A 160 13.10 -0.32 -15.85
N ASP A 161 12.02 -0.02 -16.58
CA ASP A 161 11.44 -0.93 -17.59
C ASP A 161 11.25 -2.36 -17.05
N ALA A 162 10.77 -2.44 -15.80
CA ALA A 162 10.60 -3.70 -15.07
C ALA A 162 9.14 -4.14 -15.11
N ASP A 163 8.79 -5.11 -15.96
CA ASP A 163 7.42 -5.62 -16.06
C ASP A 163 6.94 -6.15 -14.72
N PHE A 164 5.79 -5.66 -14.26
CA PHE A 164 5.19 -6.06 -12.99
C PHE A 164 4.51 -7.43 -13.03
N ARG A 165 4.19 -7.95 -14.23
CA ARG A 165 3.54 -9.24 -14.42
C ARG A 165 4.49 -10.42 -14.28
N THR A 166 5.79 -10.16 -14.41
CA THR A 166 6.85 -11.15 -14.24
C THR A 166 7.84 -10.65 -13.20
N PRO A 167 8.37 -11.51 -12.31
CA PRO A 167 9.40 -11.13 -11.36
C PRO A 167 10.66 -10.67 -12.08
N SER A 168 10.79 -9.36 -12.32
CA SER A 168 11.88 -8.75 -13.08
C SER A 168 12.68 -7.73 -12.28
N LEU A 169 12.19 -7.33 -11.10
CA LEU A 169 12.86 -6.38 -10.22
C LEU A 169 13.64 -7.10 -9.13
N ASP A 170 14.81 -6.57 -8.81
CA ASP A 170 15.62 -6.97 -7.64
C ASP A 170 15.76 -5.79 -6.68
N TYR A 171 15.72 -6.06 -5.39
CA TYR A 171 15.90 -5.01 -4.37
C TYR A 171 17.27 -4.32 -4.46
N ILE A 172 18.31 -5.00 -4.95
CA ILE A 172 19.62 -4.36 -5.19
C ILE A 172 19.45 -3.23 -6.22
N ASP A 173 18.72 -3.48 -7.30
CA ASP A 173 18.52 -2.49 -8.36
C ASP A 173 17.59 -1.36 -7.91
N LEU A 174 16.51 -1.68 -7.19
CA LEU A 174 15.62 -0.68 -6.59
C LEU A 174 16.38 0.24 -5.62
N ILE A 175 17.21 -0.31 -4.76
CA ILE A 175 18.02 0.44 -3.78
C ILE A 175 19.01 1.35 -4.48
N LYS A 176 19.73 0.85 -5.49
CA LYS A 176 20.67 1.65 -6.28
C LYS A 176 19.97 2.77 -7.05
N ALA A 177 18.87 2.45 -7.71
CA ALA A 177 18.06 3.44 -8.44
C ALA A 177 17.55 4.53 -7.50
N SER A 178 17.05 4.16 -6.30
CA SER A 178 16.60 5.12 -5.29
C SER A 178 17.71 6.07 -4.86
N ARG A 179 18.90 5.55 -4.59
CA ARG A 179 20.06 6.38 -4.21
C ARG A 179 20.49 7.33 -5.32
N GLN A 180 20.49 6.87 -6.56
CA GLN A 180 20.89 7.69 -7.71
C GLN A 180 19.85 8.76 -8.00
N LEU A 181 18.57 8.39 -8.07
CA LEU A 181 17.48 9.30 -8.40
C LEU A 181 17.30 10.38 -7.32
N CYS A 182 17.25 9.97 -6.06
CA CYS A 182 17.04 10.86 -4.92
C CYS A 182 18.34 11.54 -4.46
N LYS A 183 19.50 11.16 -4.99
CA LYS A 183 20.83 11.67 -4.62
C LYS A 183 21.08 11.61 -3.09
N SER A 184 20.56 10.57 -2.44
CA SER A 184 20.57 10.43 -0.99
C SER A 184 20.80 8.98 -0.56
N PRO A 185 21.78 8.72 0.32
CA PRO A 185 21.94 7.42 0.98
C PRO A 185 20.70 7.03 1.80
N ALA A 186 20.02 8.00 2.41
CA ALA A 186 18.82 7.76 3.21
C ALA A 186 17.69 7.11 2.38
N ALA A 187 17.56 7.45 1.10
CA ALA A 187 16.61 6.81 0.19
C ALA A 187 16.92 5.31 0.03
N GLY A 188 18.18 4.94 -0.12
CA GLY A 188 18.59 3.53 -0.18
C GLY A 188 18.34 2.77 1.12
N GLN A 189 18.67 3.37 2.26
CA GLN A 189 18.42 2.79 3.59
C GLN A 189 16.93 2.62 3.87
N LEU A 190 16.08 3.57 3.43
CA LEU A 190 14.63 3.44 3.52
C LEU A 190 14.11 2.25 2.68
N GLN A 191 14.60 2.08 1.46
CA GLN A 191 14.20 0.94 0.63
C GLN A 191 14.69 -0.41 1.19
N PHE A 192 15.87 -0.46 1.80
CA PHE A 192 16.33 -1.63 2.55
C PHE A 192 15.37 -1.96 3.70
N ARG A 193 14.98 -0.99 4.49
CA ARG A 193 14.01 -1.12 5.59
C ARG A 193 12.68 -1.70 5.11
N ARG A 194 12.16 -1.18 3.99
CA ARG A 194 10.91 -1.65 3.36
C ARG A 194 11.05 -3.07 2.80
N ALA A 195 12.20 -3.41 2.20
CA ALA A 195 12.49 -4.77 1.75
C ALA A 195 12.48 -5.77 2.90
N VAL A 196 13.10 -5.43 4.03
CA VAL A 196 13.08 -6.24 5.25
C VAL A 196 11.66 -6.37 5.81
N PHE A 197 10.88 -5.29 5.79
CA PHE A 197 9.48 -5.33 6.20
C PHE A 197 8.69 -6.33 5.34
N ASN A 198 8.79 -6.26 4.02
CA ASN A 198 8.12 -7.19 3.11
C ASN A 198 8.55 -8.63 3.36
N LEU A 199 9.85 -8.88 3.55
CA LEU A 199 10.41 -10.21 3.81
C LEU A 199 9.81 -10.85 5.07
N LEU A 200 9.77 -10.10 6.17
CA LEU A 200 9.33 -10.59 7.48
C LEU A 200 7.81 -10.58 7.67
N SER A 201 7.07 -9.77 6.89
CA SER A 201 5.62 -9.62 7.01
C SER A 201 4.82 -10.44 6.00
N SER A 202 5.45 -11.22 5.13
CA SER A 202 4.78 -11.89 4.00
C SER A 202 4.00 -10.94 3.09
N ASN A 203 4.47 -9.71 2.92
CA ASN A 203 3.99 -8.83 1.87
C ASN A 203 4.74 -9.18 0.58
N GLN A 204 4.26 -10.21 -0.13
CA GLN A 204 4.95 -10.82 -1.27
C GLN A 204 4.44 -10.33 -2.63
N ASP A 205 3.38 -9.53 -2.64
CA ASP A 205 2.92 -8.81 -3.84
C ASP A 205 3.71 -7.49 -4.03
N ASP A 206 5.00 -7.56 -3.77
CA ASP A 206 5.95 -6.44 -3.80
C ASP A 206 6.51 -6.16 -5.20
N HIS A 207 5.65 -6.20 -6.21
CA HIS A 207 6.01 -6.01 -7.61
C HIS A 207 6.41 -4.56 -7.93
N SER A 208 7.01 -4.35 -9.10
CA SER A 208 7.62 -3.08 -9.52
C SER A 208 6.67 -1.87 -9.56
N LYS A 209 5.36 -2.06 -9.67
CA LYS A 209 4.37 -0.98 -9.58
C LYS A 209 4.11 -0.48 -8.16
N ASN A 210 4.44 -1.27 -7.13
CA ASN A 210 4.26 -0.91 -5.72
C ASN A 210 5.43 -0.09 -5.16
N TRP A 211 6.35 0.31 -6.02
CA TRP A 211 7.47 1.19 -5.73
C TRP A 211 7.38 2.43 -6.62
N ALA A 212 7.41 3.61 -6.03
CA ALA A 212 7.31 4.85 -6.76
C ALA A 212 8.17 5.95 -6.16
N PHE A 213 8.35 6.99 -6.96
CA PHE A 213 9.09 8.21 -6.61
C PHE A 213 8.24 9.42 -6.94
N LEU A 214 8.36 10.45 -6.12
CA LEU A 214 7.71 11.73 -6.31
C LEU A 214 8.74 12.80 -6.62
N GLN A 215 8.45 13.66 -7.56
CA GLN A 215 9.28 14.82 -7.88
C GLN A 215 8.63 16.08 -7.35
N ALA A 216 9.37 16.82 -6.55
CA ALA A 216 8.99 18.15 -6.09
C ALA A 216 9.21 19.21 -7.20
N ASP A 217 8.63 20.41 -7.00
CA ASP A 217 8.70 21.51 -7.99
C ASP A 217 10.13 22.01 -8.25
N ASP A 218 11.05 21.78 -7.31
CA ASP A 218 12.48 22.10 -7.44
C ASP A 218 13.27 21.01 -8.21
N GLY A 219 12.59 19.95 -8.66
CA GLY A 219 13.18 18.82 -9.36
C GLY A 219 13.79 17.74 -8.47
N GLN A 220 13.73 17.89 -7.13
CA GLN A 220 14.19 16.87 -6.20
C GLN A 220 13.25 15.66 -6.24
N TRP A 221 13.82 14.46 -6.26
CA TRP A 221 13.10 13.20 -6.17
C TRP A 221 13.22 12.60 -4.78
N ASP A 222 12.11 12.05 -4.30
CA ASP A 222 12.04 11.29 -3.05
C ASP A 222 11.27 9.97 -3.28
N PRO A 223 11.56 8.92 -2.51
CA PRO A 223 10.71 7.73 -2.51
C PRO A 223 9.28 8.11 -2.11
N ALA A 224 8.29 7.66 -2.88
CA ALA A 224 6.90 7.82 -2.49
C ALA A 224 6.62 7.09 -1.17
N PRO A 225 5.56 7.46 -0.42
CA PRO A 225 5.11 6.69 0.72
C PRO A 225 4.96 5.21 0.41
N PHE A 226 5.15 4.36 1.41
CA PHE A 226 5.09 2.90 1.29
C PHE A 226 3.64 2.42 1.23
N TYR A 227 3.10 2.29 0.02
CA TYR A 227 1.69 1.93 -0.24
C TYR A 227 1.52 0.47 -0.65
N ASP A 228 0.27 0.00 -0.69
CA ASP A 228 -0.10 -1.39 -0.96
C ASP A 228 0.63 -2.40 -0.06
N VAL A 229 0.72 -2.06 1.22
CA VAL A 229 1.41 -2.86 2.23
C VAL A 229 0.37 -3.65 3.02
N THR A 230 0.31 -4.96 2.75
CA THR A 230 -0.66 -5.85 3.41
C THR A 230 -0.15 -7.29 3.45
N TYR A 231 -0.86 -8.15 4.17
CA TYR A 231 -0.63 -9.59 4.11
C TYR A 231 -1.02 -10.11 2.71
N SER A 232 -0.03 -10.50 1.93
CA SER A 232 -0.21 -10.95 0.54
C SER A 232 0.72 -12.12 0.22
N PRO A 233 0.51 -13.30 0.85
CA PRO A 233 1.38 -14.44 0.64
C PRO A 233 1.20 -15.02 -0.76
N HIS A 234 2.32 -15.33 -1.41
CA HIS A 234 2.33 -16.04 -2.68
C HIS A 234 2.25 -17.56 -2.44
N PRO A 235 1.53 -18.34 -3.31
CA PRO A 235 1.38 -19.79 -3.13
C PRO A 235 2.70 -20.55 -2.98
N PHE A 236 3.76 -20.09 -3.65
CA PHE A 236 5.10 -20.69 -3.58
C PHE A 236 6.03 -20.03 -2.57
N ASN A 237 5.49 -19.13 -1.72
CA ASN A 237 6.26 -18.35 -0.76
C ASN A 237 7.42 -17.59 -1.42
N GLU A 238 7.16 -16.90 -2.52
CA GLU A 238 8.14 -16.13 -3.26
C GLU A 238 7.69 -14.68 -3.42
N HIS A 239 8.63 -13.76 -3.25
CA HIS A 239 8.46 -12.34 -3.49
C HIS A 239 8.46 -12.01 -4.99
N ALA A 240 7.64 -11.05 -5.39
CA ALA A 240 7.65 -10.52 -6.75
C ALA A 240 8.93 -9.72 -7.04
N THR A 241 9.55 -9.13 -6.01
CA THR A 241 10.88 -8.49 -6.09
C THR A 241 11.92 -9.37 -5.40
N ALA A 242 12.99 -9.74 -6.10
CA ALA A 242 14.01 -10.64 -5.60
C ALA A 242 14.99 -9.93 -4.64
N PHE A 243 15.59 -10.69 -3.74
CA PHE A 243 16.66 -10.26 -2.83
C PHE A 243 18.00 -10.79 -3.37
N GLY A 244 18.64 -10.06 -4.27
CA GLY A 244 19.89 -10.51 -4.89
C GLY A 244 19.75 -11.85 -5.63
N GLY A 245 18.65 -12.02 -6.34
CA GLY A 245 18.28 -13.22 -7.08
C GLY A 245 17.46 -14.25 -6.28
N TYR A 246 17.22 -14.04 -4.99
CA TYR A 246 16.44 -14.96 -4.16
C TYR A 246 15.00 -14.45 -3.99
N GLY A 247 14.03 -15.29 -4.30
CA GLY A 247 12.60 -14.98 -4.11
C GLY A 247 12.11 -15.20 -2.67
N LYS A 248 12.89 -15.91 -1.84
CA LYS A 248 12.57 -16.21 -0.43
C LYS A 248 13.84 -16.53 0.35
N ALA A 249 13.77 -16.36 1.67
CA ALA A 249 14.82 -16.71 2.63
C ALA A 249 16.25 -16.40 2.10
N PRO A 250 16.55 -15.15 1.75
CA PRO A 250 17.85 -14.80 1.20
C PRO A 250 18.97 -15.10 2.20
N PRO A 251 20.11 -15.65 1.75
CA PRO A 251 21.27 -15.90 2.62
C PRO A 251 21.77 -14.60 3.27
N LEU A 252 22.35 -14.72 4.47
CA LEU A 252 22.91 -13.58 5.20
C LEU A 252 23.86 -12.72 4.33
N LYS A 253 24.77 -13.37 3.58
CA LYS A 253 25.71 -12.65 2.69
C LYS A 253 25.00 -11.79 1.64
N VAL A 254 23.85 -12.24 1.16
CA VAL A 254 23.05 -11.48 0.19
C VAL A 254 22.43 -10.26 0.85
N MET A 255 21.89 -10.40 2.06
CA MET A 255 21.34 -9.28 2.82
C MET A 255 22.43 -8.29 3.24
N GLN A 256 23.61 -8.74 3.57
CA GLN A 256 24.77 -7.88 3.80
C GLN A 256 25.15 -7.08 2.54
N LYS A 257 25.09 -7.71 1.36
CA LYS A 257 25.29 -7.01 0.08
C LYS A 257 24.18 -5.96 -0.20
N LEU A 258 22.94 -6.29 0.11
CA LEU A 258 21.82 -5.31 0.04
C LEU A 258 22.10 -4.10 0.94
N ALA A 259 22.50 -4.35 2.19
CA ALA A 259 22.80 -3.31 3.15
C ALA A 259 23.95 -2.39 2.67
N THR A 260 25.03 -2.98 2.12
CA THR A 260 26.11 -2.21 1.52
C THR A 260 25.61 -1.36 0.35
N SER A 261 24.78 -1.93 -0.53
CA SER A 261 24.19 -1.20 -1.65
C SER A 261 23.27 -0.06 -1.18
N ALA A 262 22.61 -0.23 -0.03
CA ALA A 262 21.77 0.79 0.59
C ALA A 262 22.56 1.93 1.23
N GLY A 263 23.88 1.78 1.40
CA GLY A 263 24.75 2.80 1.97
C GLY A 263 24.93 2.71 3.47
N PHE A 264 24.68 1.55 4.07
CA PHE A 264 25.07 1.30 5.46
C PHE A 264 26.59 1.18 5.56
N ALA A 265 27.18 1.79 6.60
CA ALA A 265 28.61 1.77 6.81
C ALA A 265 29.12 0.39 7.24
N ASN A 266 28.29 -0.37 7.95
CA ASN A 266 28.61 -1.70 8.45
C ASN A 266 27.31 -2.53 8.63
N TRP A 267 27.48 -3.83 8.85
CA TRP A 267 26.34 -4.73 9.06
C TRP A 267 25.59 -4.49 10.36
N HIS A 268 26.27 -4.03 11.40
CA HIS A 268 25.65 -3.76 12.69
C HIS A 268 24.51 -2.74 12.56
N ASP A 269 24.75 -1.65 11.84
CA ASP A 269 23.71 -0.58 11.62
C ASP A 269 22.53 -1.13 10.81
N ALA A 270 22.80 -1.95 9.79
CA ALA A 270 21.74 -2.60 9.01
C ALA A 270 20.94 -3.61 9.86
N ARG A 271 21.61 -4.36 10.73
CA ARG A 271 20.97 -5.31 11.65
C ARG A 271 20.06 -4.59 12.64
N GLN A 272 20.43 -3.43 13.16
CA GLN A 272 19.55 -2.63 14.00
C GLN A 272 18.24 -2.28 13.28
N VAL A 273 18.30 -1.95 11.99
CA VAL A 273 17.10 -1.71 11.17
C VAL A 273 16.26 -2.98 11.07
N ILE A 274 16.87 -4.15 10.88
CA ILE A 274 16.16 -5.43 10.84
C ILE A 274 15.46 -5.73 12.17
N GLU A 275 16.12 -5.48 13.29
CA GLU A 275 15.59 -5.65 14.64
C GLU A 275 14.40 -4.71 14.90
N GLU A 276 14.50 -3.42 14.51
CA GLU A 276 13.40 -2.46 14.61
C GLU A 276 12.17 -2.91 13.80
N VAL A 277 12.38 -3.38 12.58
CA VAL A 277 11.30 -3.89 11.72
C VAL A 277 10.66 -5.14 12.32
N ALA A 278 11.46 -6.08 12.80
CA ALA A 278 10.96 -7.30 13.44
C ALA A 278 10.15 -7.00 14.70
N GLU A 279 10.59 -6.04 15.51
CA GLU A 279 9.86 -5.58 16.70
C GLU A 279 8.49 -5.00 16.32
N ALA A 280 8.44 -4.13 15.30
CA ALA A 280 7.17 -3.58 14.81
C ALA A 280 6.21 -4.68 14.32
N ILE A 281 6.71 -5.67 13.58
CA ILE A 281 5.92 -6.80 13.09
C ILE A 281 5.45 -7.71 14.25
N SER A 282 6.19 -7.81 15.33
CA SER A 282 5.81 -8.58 16.52
C SER A 282 4.53 -8.06 17.18
N GLN A 283 4.15 -6.80 16.93
CA GLN A 283 2.92 -6.19 17.42
C GLN A 283 1.67 -6.62 16.66
N PHE A 284 1.79 -7.40 15.59
CA PHE A 284 0.68 -7.78 14.72
C PHE A 284 -0.53 -8.31 15.49
N THR A 285 -0.34 -9.30 16.37
CA THR A 285 -1.45 -9.94 17.11
C THR A 285 -2.20 -8.92 17.97
N TYR A 286 -1.49 -8.07 18.68
CA TYR A 286 -2.09 -7.03 19.51
C TYR A 286 -2.87 -6.02 18.66
N LEU A 287 -2.25 -5.48 17.62
CA LEU A 287 -2.88 -4.49 16.73
C LEU A 287 -4.10 -5.06 16.00
N ALA A 288 -4.01 -6.30 15.52
CA ALA A 288 -5.10 -6.97 14.83
C ALA A 288 -6.31 -7.21 15.74
N GLN A 289 -6.08 -7.58 17.01
CA GLN A 289 -7.13 -7.72 18.01
C GLN A 289 -7.78 -6.37 18.33
N GLN A 290 -7.02 -5.29 18.43
CA GLN A 290 -7.55 -3.94 18.65
C GLN A 290 -8.43 -3.48 17.48
N GLN A 291 -8.10 -3.89 16.25
CA GLN A 291 -8.92 -3.59 15.06
C GLN A 291 -10.14 -4.51 14.90
N GLY A 292 -10.32 -5.49 15.77
CA GLY A 292 -11.46 -6.40 15.71
C GLY A 292 -11.37 -7.49 14.64
N ILE A 293 -10.16 -7.80 14.16
CA ILE A 293 -9.94 -8.93 13.24
C ILE A 293 -10.25 -10.25 13.96
N SER A 294 -10.90 -11.18 13.28
CA SER A 294 -11.29 -12.48 13.85
C SER A 294 -10.09 -13.28 14.37
N LYS A 295 -10.30 -14.04 15.45
CA LYS A 295 -9.26 -14.90 16.05
C LYS A 295 -8.68 -15.88 15.03
N THR A 296 -9.49 -16.39 14.11
CA THR A 296 -9.06 -17.32 13.06
C THR A 296 -8.06 -16.65 12.13
N THR A 297 -8.38 -15.46 11.62
CA THR A 297 -7.49 -14.69 10.73
C THR A 297 -6.22 -14.28 11.47
N VAL A 298 -6.34 -13.75 12.71
CA VAL A 298 -5.18 -13.36 13.53
C VAL A 298 -4.23 -14.54 13.73
N SER A 299 -4.75 -15.71 14.14
CA SER A 299 -3.92 -16.90 14.38
C SER A 299 -3.23 -17.40 13.10
N ALA A 300 -3.94 -17.39 11.99
CA ALA A 300 -3.39 -17.84 10.71
C ALA A 300 -2.22 -16.95 10.26
N ILE A 301 -2.41 -15.62 10.30
CA ILE A 301 -1.37 -14.67 9.90
C ILE A 301 -0.20 -14.70 10.89
N ALA A 302 -0.46 -14.66 12.20
CA ALA A 302 0.59 -14.71 13.21
C ALA A 302 1.51 -15.92 13.07
N LYS A 303 0.94 -17.09 12.74
CA LYS A 303 1.72 -18.31 12.45
C LYS A 303 2.66 -18.13 11.26
N ILE A 304 2.20 -17.47 10.21
CA ILE A 304 3.03 -17.20 9.03
C ILE A 304 4.14 -16.19 9.36
N LEU A 305 3.83 -15.13 10.10
CA LEU A 305 4.84 -14.13 10.51
C LEU A 305 5.96 -14.77 11.34
N GLU A 306 5.60 -15.66 12.29
CA GLU A 306 6.59 -16.41 13.07
C GLU A 306 7.44 -17.31 12.19
N LEU A 307 6.83 -18.00 11.22
CA LEU A 307 7.55 -18.83 10.24
C LEU A 307 8.54 -17.99 9.42
N ARG A 308 8.14 -16.79 8.95
CA ARG A 308 9.05 -15.88 8.21
C ARG A 308 10.26 -15.47 9.07
N LYS A 309 10.02 -15.16 10.35
CA LYS A 309 11.10 -14.84 11.27
C LYS A 309 12.08 -16.00 11.46
N GLN A 310 11.57 -17.23 11.60
CA GLN A 310 12.39 -18.43 11.76
C GLN A 310 13.20 -18.74 10.50
N GLU A 311 12.60 -18.64 9.31
CA GLU A 311 13.30 -18.83 8.02
C GLU A 311 14.43 -17.83 7.82
N ASN A 312 14.33 -16.65 8.41
CA ASN A 312 15.30 -15.57 8.30
C ASN A 312 16.11 -15.37 9.60
N ALA A 313 16.20 -16.37 10.48
CA ALA A 313 16.83 -16.26 11.79
C ALA A 313 18.30 -15.84 11.72
N ALA A 314 19.01 -16.17 10.63
CA ALA A 314 20.41 -15.77 10.42
C ALA A 314 20.61 -14.25 10.35
N LEU A 315 19.55 -13.47 10.06
CA LEU A 315 19.64 -12.00 9.99
C LEU A 315 19.79 -11.34 11.37
N PHE A 316 19.49 -12.08 12.44
CA PHE A 316 19.52 -11.61 13.83
C PHE A 316 20.79 -12.05 14.59
N GLN A 317 21.71 -12.74 13.92
CA GLN A 317 22.97 -13.25 14.50
C GLN A 317 24.13 -12.26 14.40
#